data_2045ff8d1a2e3e91c04f273e9a40634f
#
_entry.id   2045ff8d1a2e3e91c04f273e9a40634f
#
_cell.length_a   1.000
_cell.length_b   1.000
_cell.length_c   1.000
_cell.angle_alpha   90.00
_cell.angle_beta   90.00
_cell.angle_gamma   90.00
#
_symmetry.space_group_name_H-M   'P 1'
#
loop_
_entity.id
_entity.type
_entity.pdbx_description
1 polymer ?
#
loop_
_entity_poly.entity_id
_entity_poly.type
_entity_poly.pdbx_seq_one_letter_code
_entity_poly.pdbx_strand_id
1 'polypeptide(L)'
;FKRDFKRESRGLHRAALQRTEGEFMAILHALLTDAPLPERCCDHALGGQWKDFRDCHVKPDLILLYRKPDATTLQLVRLGSHSELGF
;
A
#
# COMPACT_ATOMS: atom_id res chain seq x y z
N PHE A 1 6.19 -2.25 -8.50
CA PHE A 1 5.29 -2.90 -7.53
C PHE A 1 5.37 -4.43 -7.59
N LYS A 2 5.31 -5.03 -8.76
CA LYS A 2 5.29 -6.50 -8.89
C LYS A 2 6.50 -7.17 -8.23
N ARG A 3 7.67 -6.60 -8.41
CA ARG A 3 8.91 -7.11 -7.80
C ARG A 3 8.83 -7.03 -6.28
N ASP A 4 8.37 -5.91 -5.77
CA ASP A 4 8.19 -5.71 -4.33
C ASP A 4 7.18 -6.71 -3.77
N PHE A 5 6.04 -6.86 -4.42
CA PHE A 5 5.00 -7.78 -3.99
C PHE A 5 5.51 -9.22 -3.93
N LYS A 6 6.26 -9.64 -4.94
CA LYS A 6 6.83 -10.98 -5.00
C LYS A 6 7.83 -11.21 -3.86
N ARG A 7 8.67 -10.20 -3.57
CA ARG A 7 9.64 -10.27 -2.48
C ARG A 7 8.95 -10.38 -1.13
N GLU A 8 7.98 -9.48 -0.86
CA GLU A 8 7.28 -9.45 0.42
C GLU A 8 6.38 -10.66 0.63
N SER A 9 5.84 -11.23 -0.44
CA SER A 9 5.00 -12.43 -0.37
C SER A 9 5.79 -13.68 0.04
N ARG A 10 7.10 -13.65 -0.02
CA ARG A 10 7.97 -14.75 0.39
C ARG A 10 8.47 -14.62 1.83
N GLY A 11 8.19 -13.47 2.46
CA GLY A 11 8.68 -13.15 3.80
C GLY A 11 7.61 -13.20 4.87
N LEU A 12 7.83 -12.41 5.91
CA LEU A 12 6.97 -12.35 7.10
C LEU A 12 5.53 -11.92 6.78
N HIS A 13 5.33 -11.20 5.70
CA HIS A 13 4.01 -10.63 5.36
C HIS A 13 3.22 -11.48 4.36
N ARG A 14 3.62 -12.73 4.16
CA ARG A 14 2.94 -13.62 3.21
C ARG A 14 1.44 -13.70 3.45
N ALA A 15 1.02 -13.91 4.70
CA ALA A 15 -0.40 -14.05 5.03
C ALA A 15 -1.18 -12.77 4.73
N ALA A 16 -0.59 -11.61 5.05
CA ALA A 16 -1.23 -10.30 4.80
C ALA A 16 -1.43 -10.05 3.31
N LEU A 17 -0.53 -10.55 2.47
CA LEU A 17 -0.53 -10.25 1.03
C LEU A 17 -1.26 -11.29 0.19
N GLN A 18 -1.17 -12.56 0.55
CA GLN A 18 -1.68 -13.65 -0.29
C GLN A 18 -3.08 -14.14 0.07
N ARG A 19 -3.54 -13.87 1.28
CA ARG A 19 -4.88 -14.33 1.70
C ARG A 19 -5.96 -13.45 1.11
N THR A 20 -7.03 -14.08 0.59
CA THR A 20 -8.19 -13.36 0.05
C THR A 20 -8.82 -12.42 1.07
N GLU A 21 -8.79 -12.81 2.35
CA GLU A 21 -9.33 -12.02 3.45
C GLU A 21 -8.24 -11.30 4.24
N GLY A 22 -7.04 -11.20 3.68
CA GLY A 22 -5.91 -10.54 4.33
C GLY A 22 -5.98 -9.02 4.25
N GLU A 23 -5.11 -8.38 4.99
CA GLU A 23 -5.07 -6.91 5.11
C GLU A 23 -4.86 -6.21 3.76
N PHE A 24 -3.99 -6.77 2.91
CA PHE A 24 -3.72 -6.15 1.61
C PHE A 24 -4.97 -6.11 0.74
N MET A 25 -5.70 -7.20 0.65
CA MET A 25 -6.91 -7.27 -0.18
C MET A 25 -8.00 -6.36 0.35
N ALA A 26 -8.13 -6.24 1.67
CA ALA A 26 -9.08 -5.33 2.30
C ALA A 26 -8.77 -3.87 1.95
N ILE A 27 -7.49 -3.49 2.00
CA ILE A 27 -7.04 -2.15 1.64
C ILE A 27 -7.29 -1.89 0.15
N LEU A 28 -6.92 -2.85 -0.70
CA LEU A 28 -7.10 -2.73 -2.14
C LEU A 28 -8.57 -2.52 -2.49
N HIS A 29 -9.46 -3.30 -1.87
CA HIS A 29 -10.90 -3.16 -2.07
C HIS A 29 -11.39 -1.77 -1.67
N ALA A 30 -10.94 -1.27 -0.50
CA ALA A 30 -11.32 0.06 -0.05
C ALA A 30 -10.83 1.16 -1.00
N LEU A 31 -9.61 1.03 -1.51
CA LEU A 31 -9.05 2.00 -2.46
C LEU A 31 -9.81 1.99 -3.79
N LEU A 32 -10.21 0.82 -4.26
CA LEU A 32 -10.95 0.67 -5.51
C LEU A 32 -12.38 1.18 -5.42
N THR A 33 -12.98 1.14 -4.23
CA THR A 33 -14.36 1.59 -4.01
C THR A 33 -14.46 2.97 -3.37
N ASP A 34 -13.32 3.65 -3.18
CA ASP A 34 -13.23 4.94 -2.50
C ASP A 34 -13.81 4.93 -1.08
N ALA A 35 -13.78 3.76 -0.44
CA ALA A 35 -14.18 3.61 0.95
C ALA A 35 -13.06 4.12 1.89
N PRO A 36 -13.41 4.60 3.10
CA PRO A 36 -12.40 5.04 4.05
C PRO A 36 -11.55 3.86 4.52
N LEU A 37 -10.23 4.12 4.72
CA LEU A 37 -9.31 3.14 5.27
C LEU A 37 -9.33 3.20 6.80
N PRO A 38 -9.06 2.07 7.49
CA PRO A 38 -8.93 2.07 8.94
C PRO A 38 -7.80 3.02 9.40
N GLU A 39 -7.95 3.60 10.59
CA GLU A 39 -6.94 4.50 11.14
C GLU A 39 -5.56 3.84 11.28
N ARG A 40 -5.53 2.54 11.57
CA ARG A 40 -4.27 1.79 11.68
C ARG A 40 -3.43 1.81 10.40
N CYS A 41 -4.05 2.10 9.27
CA CYS A 41 -3.33 2.19 7.99
C CYS A 41 -2.56 3.50 7.84
N CYS A 42 -2.84 4.49 8.68
CA CYS A 42 -2.15 5.79 8.64
C CYS A 42 -2.06 6.36 7.23
N ASP A 43 -3.12 6.21 6.43
CA ASP A 43 -3.15 6.68 5.06
C ASP A 43 -2.97 8.19 5.01
N HIS A 44 -1.93 8.65 4.31
CA HIS A 44 -1.64 10.09 4.22
C HIS A 44 -0.88 10.43 2.96
N ALA A 45 -1.04 11.67 2.52
CA ALA A 45 -0.30 12.18 1.37
C ALA A 45 1.15 12.46 1.76
N LEU A 46 2.06 12.17 0.83
CA LEU A 46 3.47 12.50 1.00
C LEU A 46 3.74 13.94 0.53
N GLY A 47 4.88 14.48 0.96
CA GLY A 47 5.27 15.83 0.59
C GLY A 47 6.39 15.87 -0.43
N GLY A 48 6.84 17.10 -0.78
CA GLY A 48 7.96 17.32 -1.67
C GLY A 48 7.75 16.70 -3.05
N GLN A 49 8.79 16.01 -3.55
CA GLN A 49 8.73 15.38 -4.85
C GLN A 49 7.70 14.25 -4.95
N TRP A 50 7.20 13.77 -3.80
CA TRP A 50 6.24 12.68 -3.72
C TRP A 50 4.82 13.16 -3.45
N LYS A 51 4.53 14.44 -3.65
CA LYS A 51 3.25 15.06 -3.27
C LYS A 51 2.00 14.42 -3.90
N ASP A 52 2.15 13.75 -5.04
CA ASP A 52 1.03 13.11 -5.72
C ASP A 52 0.80 11.68 -5.26
N PHE A 53 1.62 11.19 -4.33
CA PHE A 53 1.57 9.83 -3.83
C PHE A 53 1.04 9.79 -2.41
N ARG A 54 0.52 8.61 -2.04
CA ARG A 54 0.03 8.37 -0.68
C ARG A 54 0.71 7.14 -0.10
N ASP A 55 0.88 7.16 1.20
CA ASP A 55 1.52 6.12 2.01
C ASP A 55 0.44 5.47 2.85
N CYS A 56 0.33 4.14 2.80
CA CYS A 56 -0.66 3.38 3.54
C CYS A 56 0.01 2.16 4.18
N HIS A 57 -0.18 1.99 5.49
CA HIS A 57 0.39 0.85 6.21
C HIS A 57 -0.51 -0.38 6.08
N VAL A 58 -0.05 -1.37 5.34
CA VAL A 58 -0.69 -2.69 5.27
C VAL A 58 -0.44 -3.41 6.61
N LYS A 59 0.78 -3.27 7.11
CA LYS A 59 1.24 -3.68 8.44
C LYS A 59 2.11 -2.56 8.99
N PRO A 60 2.43 -2.53 10.30
CA PRO A 60 3.25 -1.45 10.85
C PRO A 60 4.57 -1.24 10.11
N ASP A 61 5.17 -2.30 9.59
CA ASP A 61 6.43 -2.26 8.86
C ASP A 61 6.29 -2.61 7.38
N LEU A 62 5.08 -2.64 6.85
CA LEU A 62 4.83 -2.93 5.43
C LEU A 62 3.98 -1.81 4.84
N ILE A 63 4.62 -0.97 4.04
CA ILE A 63 4.03 0.25 3.49
C ILE A 63 3.67 0.04 2.03
N LEU A 64 2.46 0.44 1.66
CA LEU A 64 2.02 0.51 0.27
C LEU A 64 2.08 1.97 -0.18
N LEU A 65 2.86 2.23 -1.21
CA LEU A 65 2.92 3.52 -1.88
C LEU A 65 2.02 3.45 -3.10
N TYR A 66 1.03 4.33 -3.17
CA TYR A 66 0.06 4.32 -4.26
C TYR A 66 -0.33 5.74 -4.65
N ARG A 67 -1.01 5.88 -5.78
CA ARG A 67 -1.63 7.14 -6.17
C ARG A 67 -2.88 6.89 -7.01
N LYS A 68 -3.75 7.90 -7.07
CA LYS A 68 -4.91 7.93 -7.93
C LYS A 68 -4.77 9.14 -8.86
N PRO A 69 -4.19 8.97 -10.06
CA PRO A 69 -3.97 10.10 -10.96
C PRO A 69 -5.27 10.68 -11.52
N ASP A 70 -6.33 9.89 -11.52
CA ASP A 70 -7.67 10.34 -11.91
C ASP A 70 -8.73 9.50 -11.19
N ALA A 71 -10.00 9.80 -11.43
CA ALA A 71 -11.12 9.18 -10.72
C ALA A 71 -11.29 7.68 -11.02
N THR A 72 -10.70 7.18 -12.08
CA THR A 72 -10.88 5.79 -12.52
C THR A 72 -9.62 4.94 -12.46
N THR A 73 -8.49 5.51 -11.98
CA THR A 73 -7.20 4.83 -12.00
C THR A 73 -6.60 4.74 -10.60
N LEU A 74 -6.17 3.54 -10.23
CA LEU A 74 -5.38 3.29 -9.04
C LEU A 74 -4.04 2.71 -9.48
N GLN A 75 -2.94 3.38 -9.10
CA GLN A 75 -1.60 2.89 -9.38
C GLN A 75 -0.94 2.43 -8.08
N LEU A 76 -0.55 1.17 -8.04
CA LEU A 76 0.25 0.60 -6.95
C LEU A 76 1.72 0.76 -7.35
N VAL A 77 2.47 1.53 -6.59
CA VAL A 77 3.80 1.98 -6.98
C VAL A 77 4.91 1.18 -6.34
N ARG A 78 4.93 1.12 -5.01
CA ARG A 78 5.94 0.38 -4.25
C ARG A 78 5.32 -0.31 -3.05
N LEU A 79 5.99 -1.33 -2.55
CA LEU A 79 5.57 -2.07 -1.36
C LEU A 79 6.83 -2.53 -0.61
N GLY A 80 6.91 -2.21 0.67
CA GLY A 80 8.07 -2.57 1.48
C GLY A 80 8.12 -1.83 2.79
N SER A 81 9.22 -1.96 3.52
CA SER A 81 9.45 -1.21 4.76
C SER A 81 9.83 0.23 4.41
N HIS A 82 9.79 1.12 5.41
CA HIS A 82 10.27 2.49 5.24
C HIS A 82 11.73 2.51 4.78
N SER A 83 12.58 1.64 5.35
CA SER A 83 13.98 1.54 4.96
C SER A 83 14.15 1.16 3.51
N GLU A 84 13.39 0.17 3.05
CA GLU A 84 13.46 -0.30 1.66
C GLU A 84 12.98 0.75 0.67
N LEU A 85 11.94 1.50 1.04
CA LEU A 85 11.37 2.52 0.15
C LEU A 85 12.08 3.87 0.24
N GLY A 86 12.90 4.10 1.27
CA GLY A 86 13.66 5.33 1.42
C GLY A 86 12.90 6.51 2.01
N PHE A 87 11.84 6.23 2.74
CA PHE A 87 11.06 7.31 3.39
C PHE A 87 11.29 7.34 4.88
#